data_cd3bf527d43913bec1d9025a513dc0c8
#
_entry.id   cd3bf527d43913bec1d9025a513dc0c8
#
_cell.length_a   1.000
_cell.length_b   1.000
_cell.length_c   1.000
_cell.angle_alpha   90.00
_cell.angle_beta   90.00
_cell.angle_gamma   90.00
#
_symmetry.space_group_name_H-M   'P 1'
#
loop_
_entity.id
_entity.type
_entity.pdbx_description
1 polymer ?
#
loop_
_entity_poly.entity_id
_entity_poly.type
_entity_poly.pdbx_seq_one_letter_code
_entity_poly.pdbx_strand_id
1 'polypeptide(L)'
;NNEDMTNVKRLTVIALCMASCMGVAAQNGTSTQIPGSSEQPADSLPAQWDLQACIDYALQQNITIRKNRLNAESAQVDVKTARAALFPSLSASVSQRVVNRPKSETNTTIDGDNITSSQSKTSYNGSYGIDANWTLYNGGKRLNTIKQQQLNNRIAELSVAQSENSIEESIAQTYVQILYAAEAVKVNESTLEVSQAECERARQLLEAGSIAKSDLAQLEAQVSTDKYQLVTAQATLQDYKLQLKQLLELDGESEMNLYIPTLGTENVLAPLPTKTDVYRSALVLRPEIEAGKLNIQTSDLDIKIARAGYLPTLSLSAGIGTSHANGNDFTFSEQVKQNWNNSLGFTVSVPIFSNRQTKSAVEKAKIQKQTSELDLLDDQKTLYKTIETLWLDANSAQQRYAAATEKLKSTQTSYELIQEQFNLGMKNTVELLTEKSNLLSA
;
A
#
# COMPACT_ATOMS: atom_id res chain seq x y z
N ASN A 1 63.92 6.59 17.21
CA ASN A 1 63.30 5.25 17.22
C ASN A 1 62.43 4.97 18.46
N ASN A 2 62.60 5.71 19.60
CA ASN A 2 61.75 5.51 20.79
C ASN A 2 60.55 6.49 20.84
N GLU A 3 60.62 7.64 20.16
CA GLU A 3 59.51 8.60 20.07
C GLU A 3 58.41 8.16 19.10
N ASP A 4 58.78 7.46 18.02
CA ASP A 4 57.81 6.94 17.07
C ASP A 4 56.93 5.84 17.67
N MET A 5 57.49 4.99 18.52
CA MET A 5 56.74 3.94 19.23
C MET A 5 55.80 4.50 20.29
N THR A 6 56.11 5.65 20.90
CA THR A 6 55.25 6.31 21.88
C THR A 6 54.08 7.02 21.18
N ASN A 7 54.30 7.58 20.00
CA ASN A 7 53.24 8.23 19.21
C ASN A 7 52.26 7.21 18.61
N VAL A 8 52.73 6.05 18.18
CA VAL A 8 51.83 4.96 17.71
C VAL A 8 50.99 4.39 18.86
N LYS A 9 51.58 4.23 20.06
CA LYS A 9 50.82 3.81 21.26
C LYS A 9 49.79 4.85 21.70
N ARG A 10 50.08 6.16 21.57
CA ARG A 10 49.09 7.22 21.85
C ARG A 10 47.99 7.30 20.81
N LEU A 11 48.27 7.06 19.53
CA LEU A 11 47.26 6.95 18.50
C LEU A 11 46.31 5.75 18.73
N THR A 12 46.86 4.61 19.20
CA THR A 12 46.06 3.42 19.50
C THR A 12 45.14 3.64 20.72
N VAL A 13 45.62 4.36 21.73
CA VAL A 13 44.82 4.71 22.92
C VAL A 13 43.72 5.72 22.58
N ILE A 14 43.97 6.69 21.71
CA ILE A 14 42.94 7.66 21.26
C ILE A 14 41.90 6.96 20.35
N ALA A 15 42.32 6.02 19.51
CA ALA A 15 41.39 5.20 18.72
C ALA A 15 40.55 4.28 19.59
N LEU A 16 41.13 3.74 20.69
CA LEU A 16 40.40 2.91 21.66
C LEU A 16 39.42 3.71 22.52
N CYS A 17 39.76 4.96 22.90
CA CYS A 17 38.83 5.85 23.59
C CYS A 17 37.68 6.34 22.70
N MET A 18 37.88 6.54 21.38
CA MET A 18 36.81 6.87 20.45
C MET A 18 35.88 5.68 20.19
N ALA A 19 36.40 4.46 20.19
CA ALA A 19 35.55 3.26 20.09
C ALA A 19 34.66 3.07 21.35
N SER A 20 35.16 3.49 22.53
CA SER A 20 34.35 3.42 23.76
C SER A 20 33.30 4.54 23.86
N CYS A 21 33.51 5.72 23.25
CA CYS A 21 32.47 6.76 23.16
C CYS A 21 31.37 6.44 22.15
N MET A 22 31.66 5.71 21.07
CA MET A 22 30.63 5.23 20.16
C MET A 22 29.75 4.11 20.77
N GLY A 23 30.31 3.35 21.73
CA GLY A 23 29.57 2.31 22.45
C GLY A 23 28.50 2.85 23.41
N VAL A 24 28.63 4.07 23.92
CA VAL A 24 27.65 4.69 24.85
C VAL A 24 26.49 5.35 24.10
N ALA A 25 26.70 5.82 22.87
CA ALA A 25 25.61 6.35 22.05
C ALA A 25 24.73 5.23 21.43
N ALA A 26 25.27 4.00 21.32
CA ALA A 26 24.51 2.85 20.79
C ALA A 26 23.69 2.12 21.89
N GLN A 27 23.90 2.42 23.17
CA GLN A 27 23.14 1.78 24.27
C GLN A 27 21.90 2.54 24.72
N ASN A 28 21.66 3.76 24.21
CA ASN A 28 20.38 4.47 24.39
C ASN A 28 19.50 4.44 23.13
N GLY A 29 19.82 3.61 22.15
CA GLY A 29 18.81 3.05 21.28
C GLY A 29 17.95 2.15 22.15
N THR A 30 16.88 2.69 22.73
CA THR A 30 15.71 1.90 23.03
C THR A 30 15.58 0.98 21.83
N SER A 31 15.82 -0.31 22.02
CA SER A 31 15.33 -1.30 21.08
C SER A 31 13.86 -0.94 20.93
N THR A 32 13.54 -0.21 19.89
CA THR A 32 12.22 -0.25 19.33
C THR A 32 12.08 -1.72 18.98
N GLN A 33 11.60 -2.50 19.95
CA GLN A 33 10.91 -3.72 19.62
C GLN A 33 10.03 -3.27 18.47
N ILE A 34 10.30 -3.79 17.29
CA ILE A 34 9.32 -3.85 16.23
C ILE A 34 8.07 -4.32 16.98
N PRO A 35 6.99 -3.55 17.01
CA PRO A 35 5.74 -4.04 17.54
C PRO A 35 5.22 -5.03 16.49
N GLY A 36 5.80 -6.19 16.49
CA GLY A 36 5.61 -7.27 15.58
C GLY A 36 5.78 -8.53 16.37
N SER A 37 4.86 -8.77 17.14
CA SER A 37 4.27 -9.86 17.88
C SER A 37 4.00 -9.41 19.32
N SER A 38 3.16 -8.39 19.52
CA SER A 38 2.13 -8.63 20.48
C SER A 38 1.46 -9.90 19.93
N GLU A 39 1.67 -11.02 20.57
CA GLU A 39 0.62 -12.01 20.70
C GLU A 39 -0.58 -11.20 21.22
N GLN A 40 -1.34 -10.57 20.31
CA GLN A 40 -2.71 -10.25 20.58
C GLN A 40 -3.30 -11.58 21.05
N PRO A 41 -4.07 -11.60 22.15
CA PRO A 41 -4.81 -12.78 22.52
C PRO A 41 -5.44 -13.24 21.22
N ALA A 42 -5.28 -14.52 20.89
CA ALA A 42 -5.88 -15.10 19.72
C ALA A 42 -7.34 -14.67 19.76
N ASP A 43 -7.66 -13.59 19.01
CA ASP A 43 -9.02 -13.14 18.86
C ASP A 43 -9.73 -14.38 18.35
N SER A 44 -10.59 -14.91 19.19
CA SER A 44 -11.33 -16.12 18.86
C SER A 44 -12.00 -15.82 17.54
N LEU A 45 -11.57 -16.53 16.48
CA LEU A 45 -12.17 -16.41 15.16
C LEU A 45 -13.68 -16.42 15.34
N PRO A 46 -14.43 -15.59 14.62
CA PRO A 46 -15.87 -15.57 14.71
C PRO A 46 -16.43 -16.99 14.58
N ALA A 47 -17.31 -17.39 15.49
CA ALA A 47 -17.92 -18.71 15.45
C ALA A 47 -18.71 -18.92 14.15
N GLN A 48 -19.17 -17.82 13.56
CA GLN A 48 -19.88 -17.78 12.29
C GLN A 48 -19.46 -16.52 11.52
N TRP A 49 -19.17 -16.68 10.24
CA TRP A 49 -18.71 -15.62 9.35
C TRP A 49 -19.88 -15.11 8.52
N ASP A 50 -20.47 -14.00 8.90
CA ASP A 50 -21.35 -13.21 8.06
C ASP A 50 -20.56 -12.15 7.29
N LEU A 51 -21.21 -11.42 6.38
CA LEU A 51 -20.55 -10.39 5.57
C LEU A 51 -19.90 -9.32 6.45
N GLN A 52 -20.58 -8.87 7.51
CA GLN A 52 -20.08 -7.80 8.37
C GLN A 52 -18.86 -8.27 9.18
N ALA A 53 -18.91 -9.48 9.74
CA ALA A 53 -17.76 -10.06 10.45
C ALA A 53 -16.53 -10.23 9.53
N CYS A 54 -16.75 -10.61 8.27
CA CYS A 54 -15.68 -10.67 7.26
C CYS A 54 -15.05 -9.29 7.02
N ILE A 55 -15.87 -8.25 6.84
CA ILE A 55 -15.41 -6.88 6.64
C ILE A 55 -14.64 -6.38 7.86
N ASP A 56 -15.23 -6.48 9.06
CA ASP A 56 -14.61 -5.98 10.29
C ASP A 56 -13.28 -6.65 10.58
N TYR A 57 -13.17 -7.96 10.33
CA TYR A 57 -11.92 -8.69 10.49
C TYR A 57 -10.87 -8.25 9.45
N ALA A 58 -11.25 -8.14 8.18
CA ALA A 58 -10.33 -7.72 7.13
C ALA A 58 -9.81 -6.30 7.32
N LEU A 59 -10.65 -5.37 7.78
CA LEU A 59 -10.23 -4.00 8.09
C LEU A 59 -9.13 -3.93 9.15
N GLN A 60 -9.03 -4.95 10.01
CA GLN A 60 -7.99 -5.04 11.04
C GLN A 60 -6.75 -5.81 10.55
N GLN A 61 -6.93 -6.91 9.83
CA GLN A 61 -5.86 -7.86 9.54
C GLN A 61 -5.28 -7.75 8.13
N ASN A 62 -6.03 -7.22 7.15
CA ASN A 62 -5.59 -7.19 5.76
C ASN A 62 -4.24 -6.46 5.57
N ILE A 63 -3.30 -7.15 4.93
CA ILE A 63 -1.93 -6.67 4.74
C ILE A 63 -1.88 -5.37 3.93
N THR A 64 -2.75 -5.20 2.93
CA THR A 64 -2.78 -3.99 2.09
C THR A 64 -3.20 -2.77 2.91
N ILE A 65 -4.23 -2.90 3.75
CA ILE A 65 -4.68 -1.83 4.66
C ILE A 65 -3.58 -1.50 5.67
N ARG A 66 -2.96 -2.53 6.27
CA ARG A 66 -1.85 -2.34 7.23
C ARG A 66 -0.65 -1.64 6.60
N LYS A 67 -0.27 -2.00 5.35
CA LYS A 67 0.78 -1.29 4.60
C LYS A 67 0.44 0.19 4.39
N ASN A 68 -0.79 0.50 4.01
CA ASN A 68 -1.22 1.88 3.80
C ASN A 68 -1.29 2.67 5.12
N ARG A 69 -1.66 2.04 6.24
CA ARG A 69 -1.57 2.66 7.58
C ARG A 69 -0.12 2.99 7.95
N LEU A 70 0.83 2.08 7.70
CA LEU A 70 2.26 2.35 7.90
C LEU A 70 2.78 3.47 6.97
N ASN A 71 2.29 3.57 5.73
CA ASN A 71 2.61 4.67 4.84
C ASN A 71 2.08 6.02 5.38
N ALA A 72 0.88 6.05 5.95
CA ALA A 72 0.32 7.24 6.59
C ALA A 72 1.13 7.62 7.85
N GLU A 73 1.56 6.64 8.65
CA GLU A 73 2.44 6.87 9.79
C GLU A 73 3.80 7.44 9.33
N SER A 74 4.39 6.90 8.25
CA SER A 74 5.60 7.45 7.64
C SER A 74 5.41 8.90 7.21
N ALA A 75 4.31 9.23 6.54
CA ALA A 75 3.99 10.60 6.16
C ALA A 75 3.84 11.53 7.38
N GLN A 76 3.35 11.02 8.51
CA GLN A 76 3.33 11.77 9.77
C GLN A 76 4.73 12.07 10.31
N VAL A 77 5.67 11.11 10.16
CA VAL A 77 7.08 11.32 10.51
C VAL A 77 7.70 12.39 9.60
N ASP A 78 7.36 12.43 8.31
CA ASP A 78 7.83 13.46 7.39
C ASP A 78 7.35 14.86 7.80
N VAL A 79 6.14 15.00 8.32
CA VAL A 79 5.65 16.25 8.92
C VAL A 79 6.49 16.66 10.13
N LYS A 80 6.85 15.71 11.01
CA LYS A 80 7.71 15.97 12.18
C LYS A 80 9.11 16.40 11.72
N THR A 81 9.67 15.73 10.73
CA THR A 81 10.96 16.05 10.11
C THR A 81 10.95 17.46 9.48
N ALA A 82 9.92 17.79 8.73
CA ALA A 82 9.77 19.12 8.15
C ALA A 82 9.66 20.23 9.21
N ARG A 83 8.97 19.96 10.34
CA ARG A 83 8.93 20.89 11.49
C ARG A 83 10.28 20.98 12.19
N ALA A 84 10.98 19.87 12.38
CA ALA A 84 12.31 19.85 12.98
C ALA A 84 13.33 20.66 12.17
N ALA A 85 13.16 20.75 10.84
CA ALA A 85 13.99 21.60 9.98
C ALA A 85 13.89 23.12 10.30
N LEU A 86 12.94 23.56 11.13
CA LEU A 86 12.91 24.95 11.64
C LEU A 86 13.98 25.23 12.69
N PHE A 87 14.50 24.21 13.37
CA PHE A 87 15.51 24.31 14.40
C PHE A 87 16.93 24.21 13.80
N PRO A 88 17.95 24.65 14.55
CA PRO A 88 19.34 24.48 14.13
C PRO A 88 19.75 23.00 14.10
N SER A 89 20.61 22.65 13.16
CA SER A 89 21.34 21.38 13.18
C SER A 89 22.63 21.54 13.98
N LEU A 90 22.98 20.52 14.78
CA LEU A 90 24.21 20.45 15.55
C LEU A 90 24.98 19.23 15.10
N SER A 91 26.26 19.40 14.78
CA SER A 91 27.16 18.32 14.37
C SER A 91 28.51 18.43 15.09
N ALA A 92 29.06 17.30 15.47
CA ALA A 92 30.45 17.21 15.96
C ALA A 92 31.28 16.53 14.88
N SER A 93 32.47 17.07 14.63
CA SER A 93 33.43 16.56 13.66
C SER A 93 34.79 16.33 14.26
N VAL A 94 35.38 15.20 13.93
CA VAL A 94 36.75 14.87 14.23
C VAL A 94 37.42 14.44 12.93
N SER A 95 38.44 15.18 12.52
CA SER A 95 39.19 14.86 11.33
C SER A 95 40.66 14.67 11.67
N GLN A 96 41.24 13.58 11.18
CA GLN A 96 42.65 13.29 11.24
C GLN A 96 43.18 13.09 9.82
N ARG A 97 44.17 13.85 9.44
CA ARG A 97 44.73 13.82 8.08
C ARG A 97 46.22 13.57 8.14
N VAL A 98 46.66 12.58 7.40
CA VAL A 98 48.09 12.32 7.15
C VAL A 98 48.35 12.63 5.67
N VAL A 99 49.30 13.51 5.44
CA VAL A 99 49.70 13.87 4.08
C VAL A 99 51.21 13.59 3.94
N ASN A 100 51.56 12.69 3.03
CA ASN A 100 52.95 12.44 2.68
C ASN A 100 53.26 13.12 1.31
N ARG A 101 54.30 13.97 1.28
CA ARG A 101 54.77 14.66 0.12
C ARG A 101 56.22 14.22 -0.20
N PRO A 102 56.45 13.09 -0.85
CA PRO A 102 57.78 12.48 -1.03
C PRO A 102 58.72 13.36 -1.86
N LYS A 103 58.19 14.24 -2.70
CA LYS A 103 58.95 15.16 -3.59
C LYS A 103 58.94 16.61 -3.09
N SER A 104 58.61 16.86 -1.81
CA SER A 104 58.66 18.21 -1.24
C SER A 104 60.13 18.69 -1.15
N GLU A 105 60.43 19.78 -1.83
CA GLU A 105 61.73 20.47 -1.67
C GLU A 105 61.71 21.32 -0.40
N THR A 106 62.85 21.40 0.27
CA THR A 106 63.02 22.18 1.49
C THR A 106 63.05 23.67 1.13
N ASN A 107 62.05 24.44 1.51
CA ASN A 107 62.11 25.90 1.41
C ASN A 107 62.94 26.43 2.60
N THR A 108 64.03 27.05 2.26
CA THR A 108 64.89 27.74 3.23
C THR A 108 64.49 29.21 3.26
N THR A 109 63.98 29.72 4.37
CA THR A 109 63.76 31.16 4.59
C THR A 109 64.91 31.73 5.37
N ILE A 110 65.55 32.74 4.82
CA ILE A 110 66.62 33.48 5.48
C ILE A 110 66.01 34.79 5.99
N ASP A 111 66.00 34.98 7.32
CA ASP A 111 65.59 36.24 7.94
C ASP A 111 66.73 36.70 8.86
N GLY A 112 67.53 37.66 8.34
CA GLY A 112 68.76 38.11 8.99
C GLY A 112 69.77 36.96 9.14
N ASP A 113 70.35 36.79 10.36
CA ASP A 113 71.32 35.73 10.67
C ASP A 113 70.68 34.35 10.96
N ASN A 114 69.39 34.23 10.89
CA ASN A 114 68.67 32.96 11.20
C ASN A 114 68.22 32.24 9.93
N ILE A 115 68.75 31.03 9.73
CA ILE A 115 68.32 30.11 8.68
C ILE A 115 67.37 29.08 9.30
N THR A 116 66.09 29.18 9.01
CA THR A 116 65.11 28.16 9.41
C THR A 116 64.78 27.25 8.21
N SER A 117 65.16 26.00 8.32
CA SER A 117 64.84 24.96 7.35
C SER A 117 64.06 23.89 8.07
N SER A 118 62.81 23.76 7.72
CA SER A 118 61.98 22.64 8.23
C SER A 118 60.89 22.29 7.26
N GLN A 119 60.97 21.12 6.65
CA GLN A 119 59.77 20.46 6.13
C GLN A 119 59.81 18.97 6.41
N SER A 120 58.87 18.52 7.25
CA SER A 120 58.57 17.11 7.36
C SER A 120 57.89 16.64 6.08
N LYS A 121 58.47 15.61 5.44
CA LYS A 121 57.82 14.96 4.26
C LYS A 121 56.44 14.41 4.58
N THR A 122 56.15 14.14 5.84
CA THR A 122 54.83 13.66 6.30
C THR A 122 54.25 14.64 7.30
N SER A 123 53.06 15.15 7.01
CA SER A 123 52.33 16.03 7.92
C SER A 123 51.12 15.31 8.51
N TYR A 124 50.94 15.45 9.82
CA TYR A 124 49.82 14.95 10.59
C TYR A 124 49.00 16.16 11.07
N ASN A 125 47.75 16.26 10.59
CA ASN A 125 46.87 17.37 10.97
C ASN A 125 45.61 16.80 11.59
N GLY A 126 45.15 17.34 12.68
CA GLY A 126 43.87 17.01 13.29
C GLY A 126 43.03 18.26 13.49
N SER A 127 41.74 18.12 13.28
CA SER A 127 40.75 19.14 13.62
C SER A 127 39.59 18.53 14.37
N TYR A 128 39.11 19.26 15.34
CA TYR A 128 38.02 18.88 16.23
C TYR A 128 37.06 20.06 16.29
N GLY A 129 35.77 19.82 16.08
CA GLY A 129 34.81 20.91 16.08
C GLY A 129 33.39 20.46 16.40
N ILE A 130 32.62 21.41 16.90
CA ILE A 130 31.17 21.33 17.03
C ILE A 130 30.60 22.51 16.25
N ASP A 131 29.75 22.22 15.27
CA ASP A 131 29.16 23.20 14.39
C ASP A 131 27.64 23.18 14.50
N ALA A 132 27.07 24.36 14.66
CA ALA A 132 25.63 24.59 14.59
C ALA A 132 25.27 25.41 13.36
N ASN A 133 24.31 24.94 12.56
CA ASN A 133 23.83 25.65 11.40
C ASN A 133 22.32 25.85 11.49
N TRP A 134 21.88 27.08 11.33
CA TRP A 134 20.47 27.46 11.40
C TRP A 134 20.10 28.37 10.25
N THR A 135 19.21 27.92 9.39
CA THR A 135 18.60 28.75 8.37
C THR A 135 17.48 29.57 9.01
N LEU A 136 17.66 30.86 9.16
CA LEU A 136 16.66 31.76 9.76
C LEU A 136 15.55 32.09 8.76
N TYR A 137 15.92 32.35 7.51
CA TYR A 137 14.98 32.66 6.43
C TYR A 137 15.42 32.06 5.10
N ASN A 138 14.49 31.51 4.33
CA ASN A 138 14.72 30.97 2.99
C ASN A 138 13.55 31.22 2.03
N GLY A 139 13.05 32.44 2.00
CA GLY A 139 11.94 32.78 1.12
C GLY A 139 10.61 32.13 1.49
N GLY A 140 10.45 31.64 2.73
CA GLY A 140 9.26 30.91 3.17
C GLY A 140 9.19 29.45 2.69
N LYS A 141 10.26 28.93 2.06
CA LYS A 141 10.30 27.55 1.56
C LYS A 141 9.95 26.53 2.65
N ARG A 142 10.64 26.61 3.83
CA ARG A 142 10.42 25.67 4.94
C ARG A 142 8.98 25.65 5.43
N LEU A 143 8.36 26.82 5.57
CA LEU A 143 6.95 26.93 6.02
C LEU A 143 5.98 26.32 5.00
N ASN A 144 6.23 26.52 3.71
CA ASN A 144 5.43 25.91 2.66
C ASN A 144 5.67 24.39 2.56
N THR A 145 6.92 23.93 2.79
CA THR A 145 7.21 22.49 2.87
C THR A 145 6.48 21.82 4.04
N ILE A 146 6.40 22.45 5.22
CA ILE A 146 5.62 21.92 6.33
C ILE A 146 4.14 21.76 5.94
N LYS A 147 3.54 22.79 5.33
CA LYS A 147 2.15 22.73 4.86
C LYS A 147 1.97 21.63 3.81
N GLN A 148 2.92 21.49 2.90
CA GLN A 148 2.92 20.44 1.89
C GLN A 148 2.94 19.05 2.53
N GLN A 149 3.82 18.81 3.49
CA GLN A 149 3.89 17.52 4.19
C GLN A 149 2.61 17.24 5.01
N GLN A 150 1.95 18.28 5.57
CA GLN A 150 0.65 18.11 6.21
C GLN A 150 -0.44 17.67 5.22
N LEU A 151 -0.46 18.23 4.01
CA LEU A 151 -1.39 17.79 2.96
C LEU A 151 -1.05 16.38 2.48
N ASN A 152 0.24 16.05 2.30
CA ASN A 152 0.68 14.70 1.93
C ASN A 152 0.27 13.66 2.98
N ASN A 153 0.38 13.99 4.27
CA ASN A 153 -0.12 13.12 5.34
C ASN A 153 -1.63 12.90 5.22
N ARG A 154 -2.39 13.97 4.94
CA ARG A 154 -3.85 13.83 4.74
C ARG A 154 -4.20 12.98 3.51
N ILE A 155 -3.44 13.12 2.42
CA ILE A 155 -3.58 12.26 1.23
C ILE A 155 -3.27 10.80 1.57
N ALA A 156 -2.25 10.53 2.37
CA ALA A 156 -1.93 9.18 2.82
C ALA A 156 -3.05 8.57 3.69
N GLU A 157 -3.67 9.35 4.58
CA GLU A 157 -4.86 8.93 5.35
C GLU A 157 -6.05 8.61 4.43
N LEU A 158 -6.28 9.40 3.40
CA LEU A 158 -7.32 9.13 2.39
C LEU A 158 -7.01 7.87 1.57
N SER A 159 -5.74 7.58 1.31
CA SER A 159 -5.32 6.33 0.65
C SER A 159 -5.60 5.10 1.52
N VAL A 160 -5.55 5.23 2.85
CA VAL A 160 -6.02 4.17 3.76
C VAL A 160 -7.51 3.94 3.57
N ALA A 161 -8.33 5.01 3.64
CA ALA A 161 -9.78 4.91 3.45
C ALA A 161 -10.16 4.35 2.07
N GLN A 162 -9.43 4.70 1.02
CA GLN A 162 -9.60 4.12 -0.31
C GLN A 162 -9.30 2.63 -0.33
N SER A 163 -8.24 2.18 0.35
CA SER A 163 -7.92 0.76 0.49
C SER A 163 -9.00 0.01 1.26
N GLU A 164 -9.51 0.59 2.36
CA GLU A 164 -10.59 0.01 3.16
C GLU A 164 -11.83 -0.21 2.28
N ASN A 165 -12.27 0.81 1.53
CA ASN A 165 -13.39 0.70 0.59
C ASN A 165 -13.16 -0.39 -0.48
N SER A 166 -11.94 -0.48 -1.03
CA SER A 166 -11.63 -1.48 -2.07
C SER A 166 -11.63 -2.92 -1.53
N ILE A 167 -11.15 -3.13 -0.30
CA ILE A 167 -11.18 -4.45 0.34
C ILE A 167 -12.61 -4.83 0.73
N GLU A 168 -13.40 -3.89 1.26
CA GLU A 168 -14.83 -4.09 1.56
C GLU A 168 -15.61 -4.50 0.30
N GLU A 169 -15.40 -3.81 -0.82
CA GLU A 169 -16.00 -4.17 -2.11
C GLU A 169 -15.58 -5.58 -2.56
N SER A 170 -14.29 -5.90 -2.48
CA SER A 170 -13.77 -7.21 -2.87
C SER A 170 -14.34 -8.35 -2.02
N ILE A 171 -14.48 -8.12 -0.70
CA ILE A 171 -15.10 -9.08 0.21
C ILE A 171 -16.59 -9.26 -0.13
N ALA A 172 -17.32 -8.17 -0.32
CA ALA A 172 -18.74 -8.22 -0.66
C ALA A 172 -18.97 -8.98 -1.97
N GLN A 173 -18.17 -8.71 -3.01
CA GLN A 173 -18.23 -9.42 -4.28
C GLN A 173 -17.95 -10.93 -4.12
N THR A 174 -16.87 -11.28 -3.41
CA THR A 174 -16.49 -12.68 -3.18
C THR A 174 -17.54 -13.41 -2.35
N TYR A 175 -18.08 -12.74 -1.33
CA TYR A 175 -19.15 -13.28 -0.49
C TYR A 175 -20.42 -13.60 -1.30
N VAL A 176 -20.85 -12.68 -2.18
CA VAL A 176 -21.99 -12.92 -3.08
C VAL A 176 -21.70 -14.06 -4.06
N GLN A 177 -20.46 -14.17 -4.58
CA GLN A 177 -20.07 -15.30 -5.43
C GLN A 177 -20.14 -16.64 -4.67
N ILE A 178 -19.79 -16.67 -3.39
CA ILE A 178 -19.93 -17.87 -2.54
C ILE A 178 -21.41 -18.23 -2.38
N LEU A 179 -22.28 -17.23 -2.11
CA LEU A 179 -23.72 -17.49 -1.98
C LEU A 179 -24.28 -18.09 -3.27
N TYR A 180 -23.93 -17.52 -4.43
CA TYR A 180 -24.32 -18.05 -5.73
C TYR A 180 -23.80 -19.47 -5.96
N ALA A 181 -22.52 -19.74 -5.68
CA ALA A 181 -21.92 -21.05 -5.85
C ALA A 181 -22.53 -22.09 -4.90
N ALA A 182 -22.89 -21.70 -3.68
CA ALA A 182 -23.57 -22.59 -2.73
C ALA A 182 -24.97 -23.00 -3.21
N GLU A 183 -25.72 -22.06 -3.78
CA GLU A 183 -27.04 -22.38 -4.37
C GLU A 183 -26.87 -23.25 -5.64
N ALA A 184 -25.84 -22.99 -6.46
CA ALA A 184 -25.52 -23.85 -7.61
C ALA A 184 -25.20 -25.30 -7.20
N VAL A 185 -24.50 -25.51 -6.07
CA VAL A 185 -24.26 -26.85 -5.52
C VAL A 185 -25.58 -27.52 -5.15
N LYS A 186 -26.49 -26.85 -4.42
CA LYS A 186 -27.80 -27.40 -4.05
C LYS A 186 -28.64 -27.78 -5.27
N VAL A 187 -28.65 -26.93 -6.31
CA VAL A 187 -29.37 -27.22 -7.56
C VAL A 187 -28.79 -28.46 -8.22
N ASN A 188 -27.47 -28.58 -8.33
CA ASN A 188 -26.84 -29.75 -8.94
C ASN A 188 -27.03 -31.03 -8.10
N GLU A 189 -27.05 -30.94 -6.77
CA GLU A 189 -27.37 -32.06 -5.88
C GLU A 189 -28.79 -32.56 -6.12
N SER A 190 -29.77 -31.67 -6.14
CA SER A 190 -31.16 -32.02 -6.45
C SER A 190 -31.31 -32.56 -7.86
N THR A 191 -30.61 -32.00 -8.85
CA THR A 191 -30.64 -32.49 -10.23
C THR A 191 -30.06 -33.92 -10.33
N LEU A 192 -28.97 -34.21 -9.63
CA LEU A 192 -28.38 -35.55 -9.58
C LEU A 192 -29.31 -36.55 -8.93
N GLU A 193 -29.97 -36.19 -7.81
CA GLU A 193 -30.95 -37.04 -7.13
C GLU A 193 -32.10 -37.43 -8.07
N VAL A 194 -32.68 -36.44 -8.79
CA VAL A 194 -33.70 -36.66 -9.78
C VAL A 194 -33.23 -37.56 -10.92
N SER A 195 -32.05 -37.34 -11.48
CA SER A 195 -31.46 -38.21 -12.52
C SER A 195 -31.24 -39.63 -12.06
N GLN A 196 -30.80 -39.84 -10.82
CA GLN A 196 -30.65 -41.18 -10.28
C GLN A 196 -31.98 -41.90 -10.11
N ALA A 197 -33.03 -41.19 -9.66
CA ALA A 197 -34.36 -41.76 -9.54
C ALA A 197 -34.94 -42.10 -10.92
N GLU A 198 -34.78 -41.24 -11.94
CA GLU A 198 -35.18 -41.48 -13.32
C GLU A 198 -34.46 -42.69 -13.93
N CYS A 199 -33.17 -42.83 -13.73
CA CYS A 199 -32.34 -43.93 -14.19
C CYS A 199 -32.76 -45.27 -13.55
N GLU A 200 -33.04 -45.28 -12.23
CA GLU A 200 -33.53 -46.50 -11.55
C GLU A 200 -34.91 -46.93 -12.04
N ARG A 201 -35.80 -45.97 -12.27
CA ARG A 201 -37.11 -46.22 -12.89
C ARG A 201 -36.95 -46.80 -14.30
N ALA A 202 -36.07 -46.22 -15.11
CA ALA A 202 -35.83 -46.71 -16.47
C ALA A 202 -35.28 -48.15 -16.46
N ARG A 203 -34.49 -48.52 -15.46
CA ARG A 203 -34.00 -49.91 -15.27
C ARG A 203 -35.17 -50.88 -15.07
N GLN A 204 -36.12 -50.51 -14.22
CA GLN A 204 -37.33 -51.31 -13.96
C GLN A 204 -38.19 -51.41 -15.22
N LEU A 205 -38.35 -50.33 -16.01
CA LEU A 205 -39.05 -50.31 -17.28
C LEU A 205 -38.39 -51.18 -18.36
N LEU A 206 -37.07 -51.26 -18.40
CA LEU A 206 -36.33 -52.12 -19.28
C LEU A 206 -36.54 -53.59 -18.91
N GLU A 207 -36.49 -53.93 -17.62
CA GLU A 207 -36.79 -55.27 -17.11
C GLU A 207 -38.20 -55.73 -17.51
N ALA A 208 -39.15 -54.81 -17.46
CA ALA A 208 -40.53 -55.01 -17.92
C ALA A 208 -40.69 -55.02 -19.45
N GLY A 209 -39.62 -54.80 -20.22
CA GLY A 209 -39.62 -54.75 -21.70
C GLY A 209 -40.29 -53.51 -22.32
N SER A 210 -40.50 -52.42 -21.52
CA SER A 210 -41.25 -51.23 -21.94
C SER A 210 -40.36 -50.17 -22.59
N ILE A 211 -39.02 -50.21 -22.43
CA ILE A 211 -38.07 -49.27 -23.06
C ILE A 211 -36.90 -50.00 -23.67
N ALA A 212 -36.13 -49.36 -24.58
CA ALA A 212 -34.96 -49.90 -25.19
C ALA A 212 -33.70 -49.76 -24.29
N LYS A 213 -32.70 -50.61 -24.50
CA LYS A 213 -31.38 -50.49 -23.80
C LYS A 213 -30.70 -49.17 -24.11
N SER A 214 -30.92 -48.56 -25.29
CA SER A 214 -30.43 -47.25 -25.68
C SER A 214 -30.94 -46.15 -24.76
N ASP A 215 -32.20 -46.23 -24.35
CA ASP A 215 -32.84 -45.22 -23.48
C ASP A 215 -32.26 -45.26 -22.07
N LEU A 216 -32.06 -46.46 -21.53
CA LEU A 216 -31.36 -46.62 -20.26
C LEU A 216 -29.89 -46.08 -20.33
N ALA A 217 -29.18 -46.39 -21.39
CA ALA A 217 -27.80 -45.91 -21.58
C ALA A 217 -27.71 -44.37 -21.65
N GLN A 218 -28.71 -43.70 -22.24
CA GLN A 218 -28.81 -42.23 -22.27
C GLN A 218 -29.02 -41.68 -20.87
N LEU A 219 -29.87 -42.26 -20.04
CA LEU A 219 -30.12 -41.82 -18.68
C LEU A 219 -28.89 -42.10 -17.76
N GLU A 220 -28.18 -43.20 -17.94
CA GLU A 220 -26.92 -43.49 -17.24
C GLU A 220 -25.83 -42.47 -17.62
N ALA A 221 -25.76 -42.07 -18.88
CA ALA A 221 -24.86 -41.00 -19.35
C ALA A 221 -25.26 -39.66 -18.72
N GLN A 222 -26.54 -39.35 -18.59
CA GLN A 222 -27.02 -38.13 -17.93
C GLN A 222 -26.66 -38.09 -16.44
N VAL A 223 -26.82 -39.17 -15.68
CA VAL A 223 -26.38 -39.26 -14.28
C VAL A 223 -24.91 -38.98 -14.15
N SER A 224 -24.08 -39.50 -15.08
CA SER A 224 -22.64 -39.25 -15.08
C SER A 224 -22.32 -37.78 -15.37
N THR A 225 -23.08 -37.13 -16.26
CA THR A 225 -22.96 -35.70 -16.57
C THR A 225 -23.33 -34.85 -15.38
N ASP A 226 -24.45 -35.14 -14.72
CA ASP A 226 -24.95 -34.38 -13.56
C ASP A 226 -23.96 -34.54 -12.36
N LYS A 227 -23.41 -35.73 -12.17
CA LYS A 227 -22.36 -35.95 -11.17
C LYS A 227 -21.11 -35.12 -11.46
N TYR A 228 -20.68 -35.03 -12.71
CA TYR A 228 -19.55 -34.18 -13.13
C TYR A 228 -19.83 -32.71 -12.83
N GLN A 229 -21.05 -32.23 -13.14
CA GLN A 229 -21.46 -30.86 -12.85
C GLN A 229 -21.48 -30.56 -11.37
N LEU A 230 -21.97 -31.48 -10.53
CA LEU A 230 -21.94 -31.34 -9.08
C LEU A 230 -20.50 -31.20 -8.55
N VAL A 231 -19.58 -32.07 -8.96
CA VAL A 231 -18.16 -32.00 -8.56
C VAL A 231 -17.55 -30.66 -8.97
N THR A 232 -17.87 -30.18 -10.18
CA THR A 232 -17.39 -28.90 -10.69
C THR A 232 -17.94 -27.72 -9.86
N ALA A 233 -19.23 -27.75 -9.52
CA ALA A 233 -19.85 -26.72 -8.67
C ALA A 233 -19.26 -26.71 -7.24
N GLN A 234 -19.02 -27.87 -6.68
CA GLN A 234 -18.35 -28.01 -5.36
C GLN A 234 -16.91 -27.46 -5.38
N ALA A 235 -16.13 -27.75 -6.45
CA ALA A 235 -14.80 -27.21 -6.63
C ALA A 235 -14.81 -25.67 -6.73
N THR A 236 -15.75 -25.13 -7.51
CA THR A 236 -15.93 -23.67 -7.65
C THR A 236 -16.27 -23.00 -6.31
N LEU A 237 -17.15 -23.61 -5.52
CA LEU A 237 -17.49 -23.13 -4.17
C LEU A 237 -16.25 -23.10 -3.26
N GLN A 238 -15.44 -24.16 -3.31
CA GLN A 238 -14.21 -24.20 -2.50
C GLN A 238 -13.18 -23.14 -2.96
N ASP A 239 -13.08 -22.88 -4.25
CA ASP A 239 -12.19 -21.85 -4.80
C ASP A 239 -12.58 -20.45 -4.31
N TYR A 240 -13.87 -20.09 -4.37
CA TYR A 240 -14.34 -18.80 -3.83
C TYR A 240 -14.14 -18.69 -2.30
N LYS A 241 -14.33 -19.78 -1.56
CA LYS A 241 -14.02 -19.82 -0.12
C LYS A 241 -12.54 -19.58 0.14
N LEU A 242 -11.66 -20.15 -0.69
CA LEU A 242 -10.22 -19.92 -0.59
C LEU A 242 -9.85 -18.46 -0.90
N GLN A 243 -10.47 -17.87 -1.93
CA GLN A 243 -10.28 -16.44 -2.25
C GLN A 243 -10.72 -15.55 -1.09
N LEU A 244 -11.85 -15.85 -0.44
CA LEU A 244 -12.29 -15.10 0.73
C LEU A 244 -11.30 -15.24 1.89
N LYS A 245 -10.82 -16.45 2.19
CA LYS A 245 -9.78 -16.68 3.21
C LYS A 245 -8.53 -15.85 2.92
N GLN A 246 -8.11 -15.75 1.66
CA GLN A 246 -6.97 -14.94 1.26
C GLN A 246 -7.20 -13.44 1.51
N LEU A 247 -8.41 -12.92 1.22
CA LEU A 247 -8.76 -11.52 1.52
C LEU A 247 -8.77 -11.22 3.02
N LEU A 248 -9.15 -12.22 3.82
CA LEU A 248 -9.15 -12.17 5.28
C LEU A 248 -7.78 -12.45 5.91
N GLU A 249 -6.75 -12.80 5.11
CA GLU A 249 -5.42 -13.22 5.59
C GLU A 249 -5.49 -14.42 6.55
N LEU A 250 -6.46 -15.33 6.35
CA LEU A 250 -6.60 -16.55 7.12
C LEU A 250 -5.74 -17.65 6.51
N ASP A 251 -5.17 -18.50 7.36
CA ASP A 251 -4.46 -19.70 6.91
C ASP A 251 -5.42 -20.65 6.16
N GLY A 252 -4.91 -21.32 5.11
CA GLY A 252 -5.72 -22.22 4.29
C GLY A 252 -6.40 -23.35 5.06
N GLU A 253 -5.79 -23.81 6.17
CA GLU A 253 -6.29 -24.88 7.06
C GLU A 253 -7.38 -24.40 8.05
N SER A 254 -7.53 -23.09 8.24
CA SER A 254 -8.54 -22.55 9.17
C SER A 254 -9.94 -22.95 8.71
N GLU A 255 -10.71 -23.58 9.58
CA GLU A 255 -12.12 -23.84 9.32
C GLU A 255 -12.91 -22.52 9.36
N MET A 256 -13.65 -22.23 8.29
CA MET A 256 -14.50 -21.06 8.18
C MET A 256 -15.95 -21.49 8.03
N ASN A 257 -16.72 -21.33 9.11
CA ASN A 257 -18.17 -21.57 9.06
C ASN A 257 -18.85 -20.30 8.53
N LEU A 258 -19.08 -20.28 7.21
CA LEU A 258 -19.73 -19.15 6.56
C LEU A 258 -21.24 -19.18 6.75
N TYR A 259 -21.82 -18.06 7.15
CA TYR A 259 -23.26 -17.91 7.20
C TYR A 259 -23.82 -17.72 5.79
N ILE A 260 -24.71 -18.63 5.36
CA ILE A 260 -25.42 -18.52 4.09
C ILE A 260 -26.85 -18.15 4.41
N PRO A 261 -27.22 -16.86 4.32
CA PRO A 261 -28.60 -16.43 4.57
C PRO A 261 -29.54 -16.99 3.50
N THR A 262 -30.76 -17.28 3.90
CA THR A 262 -31.83 -17.47 2.91
C THR A 262 -32.14 -16.13 2.27
N LEU A 263 -31.87 -16.01 0.97
CA LEU A 263 -32.08 -14.78 0.22
C LEU A 263 -33.58 -14.47 0.13
N GLY A 264 -34.01 -13.39 0.77
CA GLY A 264 -35.36 -12.87 0.62
C GLY A 264 -35.50 -12.18 -0.74
N THR A 265 -36.63 -12.41 -1.40
CA THR A 265 -36.91 -11.81 -2.75
C THR A 265 -37.66 -10.48 -2.66
N GLU A 266 -38.00 -10.02 -1.46
CA GLU A 266 -38.98 -8.94 -1.22
C GLU A 266 -38.56 -7.57 -1.79
N ASN A 267 -37.27 -7.29 -1.92
CA ASN A 267 -36.77 -5.98 -2.34
C ASN A 267 -35.98 -5.97 -3.66
N VAL A 268 -35.90 -7.10 -4.35
CA VAL A 268 -35.09 -7.23 -5.57
C VAL A 268 -35.54 -6.27 -6.68
N LEU A 269 -36.85 -6.00 -6.77
CA LEU A 269 -37.45 -5.11 -7.77
C LEU A 269 -37.73 -3.68 -7.25
N ALA A 270 -37.14 -3.29 -6.10
CA ALA A 270 -37.25 -1.92 -5.60
C ALA A 270 -36.63 -0.92 -6.59
N PRO A 271 -37.21 0.29 -6.72
CA PRO A 271 -36.69 1.30 -7.64
C PRO A 271 -35.28 1.73 -7.26
N LEU A 272 -34.38 1.77 -8.26
CA LEU A 272 -33.01 2.23 -8.07
C LEU A 272 -32.96 3.74 -7.87
N PRO A 273 -32.01 4.25 -7.06
CA PRO A 273 -31.78 5.70 -6.93
C PRO A 273 -31.35 6.31 -8.26
N THR A 274 -31.54 7.62 -8.44
CA THR A 274 -31.16 8.29 -9.67
C THR A 274 -29.65 8.35 -9.81
N LYS A 275 -29.12 8.15 -11.03
CA LYS A 275 -27.67 8.23 -11.32
C LYS A 275 -27.05 9.56 -10.82
N THR A 276 -27.78 10.66 -11.02
CA THR A 276 -27.30 12.00 -10.68
C THR A 276 -27.14 12.20 -9.17
N ASP A 277 -28.06 11.66 -8.38
CA ASP A 277 -27.98 11.79 -6.91
C ASP A 277 -26.85 10.93 -6.34
N VAL A 278 -26.68 9.70 -6.88
CA VAL A 278 -25.56 8.84 -6.53
C VAL A 278 -24.22 9.52 -6.86
N TYR A 279 -24.09 10.07 -8.07
CA TYR A 279 -22.87 10.77 -8.48
C TYR A 279 -22.57 12.00 -7.61
N ARG A 280 -23.57 12.82 -7.31
CA ARG A 280 -23.40 14.00 -6.44
C ARG A 280 -22.95 13.62 -5.05
N SER A 281 -23.50 12.57 -4.48
CA SER A 281 -23.08 12.05 -3.17
C SER A 281 -21.65 11.48 -3.23
N ALA A 282 -21.31 10.74 -4.28
CA ALA A 282 -19.99 10.18 -4.47
C ALA A 282 -18.89 11.24 -4.60
N LEU A 283 -19.13 12.37 -5.28
CA LEU A 283 -18.19 13.49 -5.39
C LEU A 283 -17.80 14.11 -4.04
N VAL A 284 -18.63 13.91 -3.01
CA VAL A 284 -18.38 14.44 -1.64
C VAL A 284 -17.77 13.37 -0.75
N LEU A 285 -18.21 12.11 -0.89
CA LEU A 285 -17.87 11.04 0.04
C LEU A 285 -16.61 10.24 -0.36
N ARG A 286 -16.27 10.19 -1.66
CA ARG A 286 -15.18 9.35 -2.15
C ARG A 286 -13.81 9.93 -1.81
N PRO A 287 -12.93 9.15 -1.12
CA PRO A 287 -11.60 9.59 -0.70
C PRO A 287 -10.70 10.01 -1.87
N GLU A 288 -10.80 9.33 -3.01
CA GLU A 288 -10.00 9.62 -4.22
C GLU A 288 -10.27 11.02 -4.77
N ILE A 289 -11.50 11.51 -4.70
CA ILE A 289 -11.86 12.86 -5.14
C ILE A 289 -11.32 13.92 -4.18
N GLU A 290 -11.38 13.68 -2.88
CA GLU A 290 -10.76 14.56 -1.88
C GLU A 290 -9.24 14.58 -2.04
N ALA A 291 -8.60 13.43 -2.23
CA ALA A 291 -7.15 13.31 -2.47
C ALA A 291 -6.73 14.09 -3.73
N GLY A 292 -7.48 14.00 -4.82
CA GLY A 292 -7.24 14.78 -6.04
C GLY A 292 -7.29 16.30 -5.79
N LYS A 293 -8.25 16.78 -5.02
CA LYS A 293 -8.33 18.20 -4.61
C LYS A 293 -7.12 18.62 -3.76
N LEU A 294 -6.68 17.78 -2.85
CA LEU A 294 -5.49 18.04 -2.02
C LEU A 294 -4.21 18.02 -2.85
N ASN A 295 -4.10 17.17 -3.87
CA ASN A 295 -2.97 17.14 -4.80
C ASN A 295 -2.83 18.47 -5.58
N ILE A 296 -3.92 19.11 -5.97
CA ILE A 296 -3.90 20.46 -6.56
C ILE A 296 -3.37 21.49 -5.55
N GLN A 297 -3.81 21.43 -4.28
CA GLN A 297 -3.31 22.32 -3.23
C GLN A 297 -1.81 22.09 -2.95
N THR A 298 -1.36 20.83 -2.98
CA THR A 298 0.05 20.48 -2.85
C THR A 298 0.87 21.08 -4.00
N SER A 299 0.37 20.99 -5.24
CA SER A 299 1.01 21.61 -6.42
C SER A 299 1.05 23.14 -6.32
N ASP A 300 0.06 23.79 -5.69
CA ASP A 300 0.13 25.24 -5.40
C ASP A 300 1.25 25.58 -4.42
N LEU A 301 1.50 24.71 -3.44
CA LEU A 301 2.63 24.87 -2.53
C LEU A 301 3.97 24.63 -3.23
N ASP A 302 4.05 23.69 -4.17
CA ASP A 302 5.24 23.48 -5.02
C ASP A 302 5.62 24.74 -5.81
N ILE A 303 4.64 25.43 -6.36
CA ILE A 303 4.88 26.71 -7.04
C ILE A 303 5.45 27.75 -6.05
N LYS A 304 4.94 27.83 -4.82
CA LYS A 304 5.44 28.76 -3.78
C LYS A 304 6.85 28.36 -3.34
N ILE A 305 7.12 27.07 -3.17
CA ILE A 305 8.43 26.52 -2.83
C ILE A 305 9.45 26.82 -3.94
N ALA A 306 9.08 26.62 -5.21
CA ALA A 306 9.93 26.95 -6.34
C ALA A 306 10.22 28.46 -6.44
N ARG A 307 9.22 29.32 -6.20
CA ARG A 307 9.37 30.79 -6.18
C ARG A 307 10.30 31.27 -5.07
N ALA A 308 10.39 30.57 -3.96
CA ALA A 308 11.32 30.89 -2.88
C ALA A 308 12.77 30.92 -3.35
N GLY A 309 13.13 30.22 -4.43
CA GLY A 309 14.45 30.29 -5.07
C GLY A 309 14.83 31.64 -5.67
N TYR A 310 13.90 32.60 -5.79
CA TYR A 310 14.20 34.00 -6.16
C TYR A 310 14.49 34.89 -4.96
N LEU A 311 14.17 34.42 -3.75
CA LEU A 311 14.28 35.21 -2.53
C LEU A 311 15.62 34.98 -1.83
N PRO A 312 16.12 35.94 -1.05
CA PRO A 312 17.35 35.75 -0.30
C PRO A 312 17.18 34.66 0.77
N THR A 313 18.32 34.04 1.12
CA THR A 313 18.42 33.14 2.27
C THR A 313 19.28 33.78 3.36
N LEU A 314 18.85 33.67 4.62
CA LEU A 314 19.58 34.10 5.80
C LEU A 314 19.91 32.88 6.64
N SER A 315 21.20 32.68 6.89
CA SER A 315 21.69 31.56 7.72
C SER A 315 22.55 32.09 8.86
N LEU A 316 22.44 31.46 10.01
CA LEU A 316 23.31 31.64 11.17
C LEU A 316 24.15 30.38 11.32
N SER A 317 25.47 30.56 11.44
CA SER A 317 26.40 29.49 11.77
C SER A 317 27.15 29.83 13.07
N ALA A 318 27.30 28.85 13.93
CA ALA A 318 28.11 28.96 15.14
C ALA A 318 29.00 27.72 15.21
N GLY A 319 30.26 27.93 15.57
CA GLY A 319 31.22 26.84 15.66
C GLY A 319 32.18 27.02 16.83
N ILE A 320 32.56 25.92 17.43
CA ILE A 320 33.63 25.82 18.43
C ILE A 320 34.58 24.78 17.89
N GLY A 321 35.85 25.13 17.77
CA GLY A 321 36.84 24.21 17.21
C GLY A 321 38.24 24.41 17.70
N THR A 322 39.06 23.39 17.46
CA THR A 322 40.50 23.44 17.67
C THR A 322 41.22 22.54 16.68
N SER A 323 42.50 22.73 16.50
CA SER A 323 43.31 21.93 15.58
C SER A 323 44.70 21.70 16.11
N HIS A 324 45.35 20.67 15.58
CA HIS A 324 46.78 20.44 15.79
C HIS A 324 47.47 20.03 14.49
N ALA A 325 48.75 20.29 14.39
CA ALA A 325 49.58 19.86 13.28
C ALA A 325 50.98 19.45 13.81
N ASN A 326 51.63 18.48 13.13
CA ASN A 326 53.04 18.19 13.43
C ASN A 326 53.95 19.24 12.76
N GLY A 327 55.19 19.32 13.22
CA GLY A 327 56.19 20.27 12.73
C GLY A 327 56.19 21.62 13.44
N ASN A 328 55.45 21.75 14.54
CA ASN A 328 55.48 22.88 15.43
C ASN A 328 56.22 22.50 16.74
N ASP A 329 56.86 23.47 17.38
CA ASP A 329 57.57 23.27 18.65
C ASP A 329 56.63 23.08 19.85
N PHE A 330 55.33 23.27 19.66
CA PHE A 330 54.32 23.14 20.71
C PHE A 330 53.82 21.69 20.86
N THR A 331 53.59 21.29 22.09
CA THR A 331 52.98 20.00 22.40
C THR A 331 51.53 19.95 21.93
N PHE A 332 50.97 18.76 21.74
CA PHE A 332 49.57 18.59 21.39
C PHE A 332 48.61 19.37 22.29
N SER A 333 48.84 19.33 23.61
CA SER A 333 48.01 20.03 24.59
C SER A 333 48.08 21.56 24.46
N GLU A 334 49.25 22.08 24.15
CA GLU A 334 49.42 23.51 23.93
C GLU A 334 48.77 23.96 22.61
N GLN A 335 48.92 23.19 21.54
CA GLN A 335 48.29 23.49 20.24
C GLN A 335 46.75 23.47 20.37
N VAL A 336 46.17 22.47 21.04
CA VAL A 336 44.71 22.38 21.29
C VAL A 336 44.20 23.60 22.05
N LYS A 337 44.97 24.11 23.02
CA LYS A 337 44.61 25.32 23.75
C LYS A 337 44.78 26.60 22.96
N GLN A 338 45.89 26.74 22.23
CA GLN A 338 46.18 27.93 21.44
C GLN A 338 45.30 28.07 20.22
N ASN A 339 44.96 26.95 19.57
CA ASN A 339 44.13 26.92 18.37
C ASN A 339 42.63 26.90 18.69
N TRP A 340 42.24 26.97 19.95
CA TRP A 340 40.83 27.05 20.32
C TRP A 340 40.19 28.30 19.74
N ASN A 341 39.11 28.10 19.00
CA ASN A 341 38.39 29.21 18.39
C ASN A 341 36.87 29.04 18.55
N ASN A 342 36.18 30.14 18.66
CA ASN A 342 34.74 30.25 18.64
C ASN A 342 34.35 31.15 17.47
N SER A 343 33.43 30.71 16.66
CA SER A 343 32.95 31.47 15.49
C SER A 343 31.45 31.66 15.56
N LEU A 344 30.98 32.83 15.17
CA LEU A 344 29.59 33.14 14.94
C LEU A 344 29.48 33.93 13.63
N GLY A 345 28.69 33.44 12.70
CA GLY A 345 28.56 34.03 11.38
C GLY A 345 27.12 34.17 10.93
N PHE A 346 26.78 35.32 10.35
CA PHE A 346 25.57 35.54 9.61
C PHE A 346 25.89 35.56 8.12
N THR A 347 25.17 34.79 7.34
CA THR A 347 25.32 34.76 5.91
C THR A 347 24.00 35.09 5.23
N VAL A 348 23.98 36.16 4.41
CA VAL A 348 22.86 36.48 3.53
C VAL A 348 23.29 36.12 2.11
N SER A 349 22.57 35.21 1.47
CA SER A 349 22.80 34.83 0.06
C SER A 349 21.62 35.30 -0.77
N VAL A 350 21.91 36.17 -1.76
CA VAL A 350 20.93 36.71 -2.70
C VAL A 350 21.21 36.12 -4.08
N PRO A 351 20.32 35.33 -4.66
CA PRO A 351 20.52 34.79 -6.02
C PRO A 351 20.29 35.90 -7.06
N ILE A 352 21.34 36.33 -7.74
CA ILE A 352 21.26 37.34 -8.79
C ILE A 352 20.96 36.70 -10.14
N PHE A 353 21.64 35.60 -10.45
CA PHE A 353 21.47 34.85 -11.70
C PHE A 353 21.64 33.34 -11.42
N SER A 354 20.63 32.56 -11.75
CA SER A 354 20.54 31.11 -11.44
C SER A 354 20.53 30.24 -12.71
N ASN A 355 21.13 30.69 -13.83
CA ASN A 355 21.16 29.94 -15.10
C ASN A 355 19.78 29.35 -15.48
N ARG A 356 18.70 30.14 -15.31
CA ARG A 356 17.30 29.75 -15.55
C ARG A 356 16.75 28.65 -14.60
N GLN A 357 17.53 28.10 -13.70
CA GLN A 357 17.11 26.99 -12.84
C GLN A 357 15.81 27.29 -12.07
N THR A 358 15.76 28.43 -11.37
CA THR A 358 14.58 28.84 -10.60
C THR A 358 13.37 29.09 -11.51
N LYS A 359 13.57 29.76 -12.65
CA LYS A 359 12.51 30.01 -13.63
C LYS A 359 11.92 28.69 -14.15
N SER A 360 12.78 27.77 -14.55
CA SER A 360 12.36 26.44 -15.02
C SER A 360 11.67 25.62 -13.93
N ALA A 361 12.13 25.71 -12.68
CA ALA A 361 11.45 25.03 -11.56
C ALA A 361 10.02 25.56 -11.36
N VAL A 362 9.82 26.89 -11.45
CA VAL A 362 8.48 27.50 -11.36
C VAL A 362 7.60 27.10 -12.54
N GLU A 363 8.15 27.10 -13.76
CA GLU A 363 7.43 26.68 -14.97
C GLU A 363 6.99 25.20 -14.85
N LYS A 364 7.88 24.31 -14.43
CA LYS A 364 7.59 22.89 -14.20
C LYS A 364 6.52 22.69 -13.12
N ALA A 365 6.61 23.41 -12.00
CA ALA A 365 5.60 23.33 -10.93
C ALA A 365 4.21 23.81 -11.41
N LYS A 366 4.14 24.81 -12.28
CA LYS A 366 2.88 25.23 -12.90
C LYS A 366 2.28 24.17 -13.82
N ILE A 367 3.14 23.53 -14.65
CA ILE A 367 2.72 22.43 -15.51
C ILE A 367 2.21 21.27 -14.65
N GLN A 368 2.92 20.92 -13.57
CA GLN A 368 2.48 19.87 -12.64
C GLN A 368 1.12 20.18 -12.03
N LYS A 369 0.85 21.43 -11.67
CA LYS A 369 -0.50 21.83 -11.19
C LYS A 369 -1.56 21.58 -12.26
N GLN A 370 -1.31 21.96 -13.52
CA GLN A 370 -2.24 21.70 -14.62
C GLN A 370 -2.47 20.19 -14.83
N THR A 371 -1.41 19.38 -14.69
CA THR A 371 -1.53 17.92 -14.73
C THR A 371 -2.46 17.44 -13.60
N SER A 372 -2.24 17.88 -12.35
CA SER A 372 -3.10 17.50 -11.22
C SER A 372 -4.57 17.95 -11.38
N GLU A 373 -4.81 19.07 -12.06
CA GLU A 373 -6.18 19.53 -12.39
C GLU A 373 -6.85 18.59 -13.42
N LEU A 374 -6.07 18.13 -14.41
CA LEU A 374 -6.55 17.16 -15.41
C LEU A 374 -6.76 15.77 -14.80
N ASP A 375 -5.86 15.34 -13.90
CA ASP A 375 -6.00 14.07 -13.18
C ASP A 375 -7.30 14.03 -12.36
N LEU A 376 -7.62 15.10 -11.62
CA LEU A 376 -8.90 15.20 -10.90
C LEU A 376 -10.10 15.15 -11.84
N LEU A 377 -10.02 15.80 -13.01
CA LEU A 377 -11.09 15.74 -14.01
C LEU A 377 -11.26 14.32 -14.57
N ASP A 378 -10.17 13.59 -14.77
CA ASP A 378 -10.20 12.20 -15.24
C ASP A 378 -10.78 11.27 -14.17
N ASP A 379 -10.38 11.44 -12.91
CA ASP A 379 -10.97 10.72 -11.77
C ASP A 379 -12.49 10.93 -11.67
N GLN A 380 -12.95 12.17 -11.84
CA GLN A 380 -14.39 12.49 -11.84
C GLN A 380 -15.15 11.82 -13.00
N LYS A 381 -14.54 11.79 -14.21
CA LYS A 381 -15.13 11.10 -15.37
C LYS A 381 -15.16 9.58 -15.17
N THR A 382 -14.09 9.03 -14.62
CA THR A 382 -14.00 7.60 -14.30
C THR A 382 -15.04 7.22 -13.26
N LEU A 383 -15.21 8.01 -12.19
CA LEU A 383 -16.25 7.84 -11.20
C LEU A 383 -17.65 7.87 -11.82
N TYR A 384 -17.92 8.87 -12.69
CA TYR A 384 -19.21 8.96 -13.39
C TYR A 384 -19.48 7.71 -14.24
N LYS A 385 -18.48 7.28 -15.04
CA LYS A 385 -18.56 6.07 -15.86
C LYS A 385 -18.84 4.83 -15.00
N THR A 386 -18.13 4.67 -13.88
CA THR A 386 -18.32 3.54 -12.97
C THR A 386 -19.74 3.50 -12.41
N ILE A 387 -20.26 4.65 -11.94
CA ILE A 387 -21.62 4.75 -11.42
C ILE A 387 -22.65 4.43 -12.52
N GLU A 388 -22.44 4.94 -13.72
CA GLU A 388 -23.34 4.66 -14.85
C GLU A 388 -23.34 3.18 -15.21
N THR A 389 -22.17 2.55 -15.27
CA THR A 389 -22.03 1.10 -15.54
C THR A 389 -22.75 0.29 -14.45
N LEU A 390 -22.45 0.54 -13.17
CA LEU A 390 -23.09 -0.16 -12.05
C LEU A 390 -24.62 0.02 -12.02
N TRP A 391 -25.10 1.21 -12.35
CA TRP A 391 -26.53 1.45 -12.44
C TRP A 391 -27.19 0.68 -13.59
N LEU A 392 -26.55 0.64 -14.77
CA LEU A 392 -27.02 -0.15 -15.91
C LEU A 392 -27.02 -1.64 -15.60
N ASP A 393 -25.97 -2.12 -14.92
CA ASP A 393 -25.86 -3.52 -14.51
C ASP A 393 -26.94 -3.89 -13.50
N ALA A 394 -27.21 -3.04 -12.51
CA ALA A 394 -28.25 -3.25 -11.52
C ALA A 394 -29.65 -3.27 -12.20
N ASN A 395 -29.94 -2.31 -13.08
CA ASN A 395 -31.20 -2.26 -13.82
C ASN A 395 -31.37 -3.49 -14.72
N SER A 396 -30.30 -3.87 -15.44
CA SER A 396 -30.31 -5.08 -16.28
C SER A 396 -30.50 -6.36 -15.44
N ALA A 397 -29.88 -6.43 -14.25
CA ALA A 397 -30.04 -7.55 -13.34
C ALA A 397 -31.49 -7.68 -12.84
N GLN A 398 -32.16 -6.56 -12.50
CA GLN A 398 -33.58 -6.56 -12.12
C GLN A 398 -34.47 -7.09 -13.26
N GLN A 399 -34.26 -6.63 -14.49
CA GLN A 399 -35.02 -7.09 -15.65
C GLN A 399 -34.79 -8.58 -15.96
N ARG A 400 -33.53 -9.02 -15.87
CA ARG A 400 -33.15 -10.45 -16.01
C ARG A 400 -33.79 -11.31 -14.95
N TYR A 401 -33.81 -10.85 -13.70
CA TYR A 401 -34.45 -11.56 -12.59
C TYR A 401 -35.94 -11.75 -12.83
N ALA A 402 -36.67 -10.70 -13.23
CA ALA A 402 -38.08 -10.78 -13.53
C ALA A 402 -38.35 -11.77 -14.69
N ALA A 403 -37.59 -11.70 -15.79
CA ALA A 403 -37.72 -12.61 -16.92
C ALA A 403 -37.36 -14.07 -16.56
N ALA A 404 -36.32 -14.27 -15.75
CA ALA A 404 -35.89 -15.59 -15.28
C ALA A 404 -36.96 -16.25 -14.37
N THR A 405 -37.61 -15.46 -13.52
CA THR A 405 -38.69 -15.96 -12.66
C THR A 405 -39.86 -16.48 -13.48
N GLU A 406 -40.30 -15.76 -14.52
CA GLU A 406 -41.37 -16.21 -15.43
C GLU A 406 -40.91 -17.41 -16.26
N LYS A 407 -39.68 -17.41 -16.76
CA LYS A 407 -39.09 -18.54 -17.47
C LYS A 407 -39.07 -19.81 -16.62
N LEU A 408 -38.58 -19.72 -15.38
CA LEU A 408 -38.52 -20.83 -14.43
C LEU A 408 -39.90 -21.43 -14.19
N LYS A 409 -40.91 -20.59 -13.93
CA LYS A 409 -42.31 -21.04 -13.72
C LYS A 409 -42.85 -21.81 -14.92
N SER A 410 -42.62 -21.29 -16.14
CA SER A 410 -43.09 -21.91 -17.37
C SER A 410 -42.36 -23.23 -17.66
N THR A 411 -41.04 -23.26 -17.54
CA THR A 411 -40.24 -24.48 -17.79
C THR A 411 -40.47 -25.56 -16.73
N GLN A 412 -40.71 -25.17 -15.49
CA GLN A 412 -41.07 -26.12 -14.42
C GLN A 412 -42.39 -26.83 -14.74
N THR A 413 -43.43 -26.07 -15.12
CA THR A 413 -44.71 -26.63 -15.53
C THR A 413 -44.58 -27.56 -16.76
N SER A 414 -43.76 -27.16 -17.73
CA SER A 414 -43.51 -28.00 -18.94
C SER A 414 -42.82 -29.31 -18.56
N TYR A 415 -41.78 -29.24 -17.74
CA TYR A 415 -41.03 -30.42 -17.28
C TYR A 415 -41.93 -31.40 -16.50
N GLU A 416 -42.73 -30.91 -15.55
CA GLU A 416 -43.67 -31.73 -14.77
C GLU A 416 -44.65 -32.48 -15.68
N LEU A 417 -45.22 -31.80 -16.70
CA LEU A 417 -46.14 -32.40 -17.65
C LEU A 417 -45.45 -33.46 -18.54
N ILE A 418 -44.27 -33.16 -19.07
CA ILE A 418 -43.50 -34.09 -19.90
C ILE A 418 -43.03 -35.30 -19.09
N GLN A 419 -42.61 -35.09 -17.82
CA GLN A 419 -42.22 -36.16 -16.90
C GLN A 419 -43.42 -37.12 -16.66
N GLU A 420 -44.63 -36.58 -16.46
CA GLU A 420 -45.82 -37.40 -16.26
C GLU A 420 -46.19 -38.16 -17.51
N GLN A 421 -46.14 -37.53 -18.72
CA GLN A 421 -46.34 -38.18 -20.00
C GLN A 421 -45.30 -39.27 -20.33
N PHE A 422 -44.03 -39.05 -19.94
CA PHE A 422 -42.98 -40.05 -20.06
C PHE A 422 -43.26 -41.25 -19.15
N ASN A 423 -43.74 -41.02 -17.93
CA ASN A 423 -44.12 -42.04 -16.99
C ASN A 423 -45.30 -42.92 -17.51
N LEU A 424 -46.17 -42.33 -18.31
CA LEU A 424 -47.29 -43.03 -18.99
C LEU A 424 -46.88 -43.68 -20.32
N GLY A 425 -45.62 -43.58 -20.74
CA GLY A 425 -45.12 -44.12 -22.02
C GLY A 425 -45.54 -43.31 -23.24
N MET A 426 -46.06 -42.10 -23.06
CA MET A 426 -46.54 -41.21 -24.13
C MET A 426 -45.46 -40.33 -24.75
N LYS A 427 -44.33 -40.16 -24.06
CA LYS A 427 -43.18 -39.39 -24.47
C LYS A 427 -41.88 -40.21 -24.40
N ASN A 428 -40.86 -39.81 -25.16
CA ASN A 428 -39.60 -40.51 -25.23
C ASN A 428 -38.53 -39.87 -24.29
N THR A 429 -37.44 -40.58 -24.07
CA THR A 429 -36.32 -40.16 -23.20
C THR A 429 -35.69 -38.84 -23.66
N VAL A 430 -35.63 -38.59 -24.99
CA VAL A 430 -35.00 -37.37 -25.53
C VAL A 430 -35.82 -36.14 -25.18
N GLU A 431 -37.17 -36.25 -25.28
CA GLU A 431 -38.07 -35.14 -24.92
C GLU A 431 -37.97 -34.83 -23.41
N LEU A 432 -37.91 -35.84 -22.55
CA LEU A 432 -37.71 -35.67 -21.11
C LEU A 432 -36.38 -34.97 -20.80
N LEU A 433 -35.28 -35.45 -21.34
CA LEU A 433 -33.95 -34.86 -21.14
C LEU A 433 -33.85 -33.43 -21.70
N THR A 434 -34.52 -33.13 -22.80
CA THR A 434 -34.59 -31.77 -23.36
C THR A 434 -35.30 -30.80 -22.40
N GLU A 435 -36.45 -31.19 -21.88
CA GLU A 435 -37.18 -30.31 -20.93
C GLU A 435 -36.48 -30.21 -19.59
N LYS A 436 -35.82 -31.27 -19.13
CA LYS A 436 -34.93 -31.20 -17.94
C LYS A 436 -33.77 -30.21 -18.14
N SER A 437 -33.12 -30.22 -19.30
CA SER A 437 -32.08 -29.27 -19.65
C SER A 437 -32.60 -27.84 -19.71
N ASN A 438 -33.82 -27.64 -20.24
CA ASN A 438 -34.48 -26.33 -20.26
C ASN A 438 -34.78 -25.81 -18.87
N LEU A 439 -35.27 -26.67 -17.95
CA LEU A 439 -35.52 -26.32 -16.56
C LEU A 439 -34.22 -25.98 -15.81
N LEU A 440 -33.18 -26.80 -15.98
CA LEU A 440 -31.88 -26.55 -15.35
C LEU A 440 -31.25 -25.23 -15.85
N SER A 441 -31.43 -24.90 -17.12
CA SER A 441 -30.99 -23.64 -17.73
C SER A 441 -31.82 -22.42 -17.26
N ALA A 442 -33.05 -22.61 -16.84
CA ALA A 442 -33.99 -21.54 -16.43
C ALA A 442 -33.68 -21.07 -15.02
#